data_b8ce8506a6a4a2ab2ac6a4ad63779a9a
#
_entry.id   b8ce8506a6a4a2ab2ac6a4ad63779a9a
#
_cell.length_a   1.000
_cell.length_b   1.000
_cell.length_c   1.000
_cell.angle_alpha   90.00
_cell.angle_beta   90.00
_cell.angle_gamma   90.00
#
_symmetry.space_group_name_H-M   'P 1'
#
loop_
_entity.id
_entity.type
_entity.pdbx_description
1 polymer ?
#
loop_
_entity_poly.entity_id
_entity_poly.type
_entity_poly.pdbx_seq_one_letter_code
_entity_poly.pdbx_strand_id
1 'polypeptide(L)'
;MEQYNSIINALSVKFASSYDINVINPLNITDFYDVDNTLILAKSSELYFGENLNVVRPDEILFIPGGRQTNIAYGAKDGPIKTQENFISERASGLQNSIHSPNGSNPKHRFITVSFKAKVFDAVHFFTSLDIPPFVIQKNENIISIINLINDERSSLDVGNTRKINALTELLIIEIIRYLIDNKLFLEQFITKSSYLKDPRLIKIFEFIKDNLEADLSNKQLAKVVGVSEDYVGQYFKMLTGINPQDYIEYQRMEKAVVLLRTTKKSIQDVGKNIGYKDTAYFCRRFKMMFGITARKMRNRELMINS
;
A
#
# COMPACT_ATOMS: atom_id res chain seq x y z
N MET A 1 15.80 7.14 -20.43
CA MET A 1 15.19 8.36 -19.84
C MET A 1 13.72 8.51 -20.25
N GLU A 2 13.37 8.51 -21.53
CA GLU A 2 12.00 8.68 -22.02
C GLU A 2 11.01 7.63 -21.50
N GLN A 3 11.45 6.38 -21.38
CA GLN A 3 10.64 5.28 -20.85
C GLN A 3 10.25 5.49 -19.38
N TYR A 4 11.16 5.98 -18.54
CA TYR A 4 10.86 6.27 -17.13
C TYR A 4 9.92 7.45 -16.97
N ASN A 5 10.07 8.49 -17.80
CA ASN A 5 9.14 9.61 -17.82
C ASN A 5 7.72 9.18 -18.20
N SER A 6 7.58 8.25 -19.16
CA SER A 6 6.27 7.69 -19.53
C SER A 6 5.60 6.96 -18.35
N ILE A 7 6.37 6.22 -17.54
CA ILE A 7 5.87 5.55 -16.34
C ILE A 7 5.40 6.59 -15.32
N ILE A 8 6.25 7.56 -14.99
CA ILE A 8 5.94 8.61 -14.00
C ILE A 8 4.67 9.37 -14.42
N ASN A 9 4.54 9.73 -15.69
CA ASN A 9 3.37 10.44 -16.20
C ASN A 9 2.08 9.60 -16.20
N ALA A 10 2.19 8.26 -16.22
CA ALA A 10 1.05 7.36 -16.16
C ALA A 10 0.60 7.03 -14.73
N LEU A 11 1.37 7.46 -13.70
CA LEU A 11 1.03 7.17 -12.31
C LEU A 11 -0.05 8.13 -11.79
N SER A 12 -1.07 7.54 -11.17
CA SER A 12 -1.99 8.23 -10.28
C SER A 12 -1.55 7.94 -8.85
N VAL A 13 -1.23 8.98 -8.12
CA VAL A 13 -0.72 8.90 -6.74
C VAL A 13 -1.71 9.54 -5.79
N LYS A 14 -2.00 8.88 -4.66
CA LYS A 14 -2.86 9.42 -3.62
C LYS A 14 -2.28 9.12 -2.24
N PHE A 15 -2.23 10.13 -1.40
CA PHE A 15 -1.95 9.97 0.01
C PHE A 15 -3.01 9.07 0.68
N ALA A 16 -2.59 8.19 1.57
CA ALA A 16 -3.49 7.33 2.34
C ALA A 16 -3.45 7.72 3.83
N SER A 17 -2.28 7.71 4.45
CA SER A 17 -2.13 8.04 5.86
C SER A 17 -0.68 8.41 6.20
N SER A 18 -0.48 9.13 7.31
CA SER A 18 0.82 9.34 7.93
C SER A 18 0.70 9.29 9.43
N TYR A 19 1.72 8.77 10.11
CA TYR A 19 1.74 8.64 11.56
C TYR A 19 3.14 8.86 12.11
N ASP A 20 3.23 9.61 13.21
CA ASP A 20 4.42 9.70 14.05
C ASP A 20 4.31 8.60 15.12
N ILE A 21 5.19 7.62 15.05
CA ILE A 21 5.20 6.45 15.94
C ILE A 21 6.31 6.62 16.97
N ASN A 22 5.91 6.76 18.22
CA ASN A 22 6.81 6.83 19.35
C ASN A 22 6.73 5.52 20.15
N VAL A 23 7.82 4.78 20.20
CA VAL A 23 7.90 3.51 20.90
C VAL A 23 8.75 3.71 22.15
N ILE A 24 8.17 3.46 23.33
CA ILE A 24 8.88 3.60 24.62
C ILE A 24 9.77 2.39 24.86
N ASN A 25 9.23 1.19 24.64
CA ASN A 25 9.94 -0.08 24.77
C ASN A 25 9.97 -0.78 23.40
N PRO A 26 11.07 -1.46 23.04
CA PRO A 26 11.14 -2.23 21.81
C PRO A 26 9.94 -3.17 21.65
N LEU A 27 9.50 -3.35 20.39
CA LEU A 27 8.35 -4.20 20.12
C LEU A 27 8.45 -4.82 18.71
N ASN A 28 8.03 -6.08 18.59
CA ASN A 28 7.98 -6.81 17.34
C ASN A 28 6.53 -6.95 16.86
N ILE A 29 6.26 -6.56 15.63
CA ILE A 29 4.98 -6.77 14.97
C ILE A 29 5.15 -7.91 13.98
N THR A 30 4.45 -9.02 14.24
CA THR A 30 4.32 -10.09 13.25
C THR A 30 3.16 -9.81 12.31
N ASP A 31 3.25 -10.33 11.11
CA ASP A 31 2.19 -10.26 10.11
C ASP A 31 1.77 -8.83 9.74
N PHE A 32 2.75 -7.89 9.73
CA PHE A 32 2.48 -6.55 9.20
C PHE A 32 2.04 -6.67 7.74
N TYR A 33 0.88 -6.11 7.45
CA TYR A 33 0.29 -6.10 6.12
C TYR A 33 -0.47 -4.80 5.89
N ASP A 34 -0.22 -4.16 4.75
CA ASP A 34 -1.06 -3.06 4.26
C ASP A 34 -1.37 -3.27 2.76
N VAL A 35 -2.53 -2.81 2.32
CA VAL A 35 -2.89 -2.77 0.89
C VAL A 35 -2.19 -1.62 0.17
N ASP A 36 -1.84 -0.57 0.91
CA ASP A 36 -1.16 0.60 0.42
C ASP A 36 0.36 0.44 0.58
N ASN A 37 1.13 1.11 -0.27
CA ASN A 37 2.58 1.15 -0.08
C ASN A 37 2.91 1.91 1.20
N THR A 38 3.84 1.40 1.98
CA THR A 38 4.21 1.98 3.27
C THR A 38 5.69 2.32 3.31
N LEU A 39 6.00 3.55 3.71
CA LEU A 39 7.33 4.01 4.07
C LEU A 39 7.43 4.13 5.59
N ILE A 40 8.54 3.68 6.16
CA ILE A 40 8.85 3.89 7.58
C ILE A 40 10.22 4.52 7.68
N LEU A 41 10.26 5.80 8.01
CA LEU A 41 11.50 6.55 8.29
C LEU A 41 11.93 6.30 9.73
N ALA A 42 13.12 5.75 9.92
CA ALA A 42 13.75 5.63 11.23
C ALA A 42 14.36 6.98 11.63
N LYS A 43 13.81 7.62 12.70
CA LYS A 43 14.26 8.95 13.14
C LYS A 43 15.35 8.91 14.20
N SER A 44 15.21 8.07 15.21
CA SER A 44 16.13 8.07 16.35
C SER A 44 16.64 6.69 16.75
N SER A 45 16.13 5.62 16.14
CA SER A 45 16.49 4.24 16.49
C SER A 45 16.41 3.33 15.29
N GLU A 46 17.05 2.19 15.40
CA GLU A 46 16.99 1.15 14.39
C GLU A 46 15.60 0.51 14.30
N LEU A 47 15.25 0.09 13.11
CA LEU A 47 14.11 -0.73 12.76
C LEU A 47 14.64 -2.01 12.11
N TYR A 48 14.00 -3.13 12.33
CA TYR A 48 14.36 -4.40 11.70
C TYR A 48 13.16 -4.97 10.97
N PHE A 49 13.39 -5.67 9.85
CA PHE A 49 12.29 -6.24 9.06
C PHE A 49 12.64 -7.57 8.41
N GLY A 50 11.58 -8.31 8.05
CA GLY A 50 11.68 -9.62 7.41
C GLY A 50 12.13 -10.72 8.35
N GLU A 51 12.23 -11.95 7.83
CA GLU A 51 12.66 -13.12 8.61
C GLU A 51 14.11 -13.01 9.08
N ASN A 52 14.98 -12.41 8.28
CA ASN A 52 16.40 -12.24 8.57
C ASN A 52 16.71 -11.02 9.45
N LEU A 53 15.69 -10.30 9.92
CA LEU A 53 15.83 -9.08 10.70
C LEU A 53 16.84 -8.09 10.09
N ASN A 54 16.65 -7.78 8.80
CA ASN A 54 17.44 -6.77 8.09
C ASN A 54 17.30 -5.42 8.80
N VAL A 55 18.41 -4.71 8.95
CA VAL A 55 18.46 -3.46 9.71
C VAL A 55 18.15 -2.24 8.83
N VAL A 56 17.38 -1.32 9.40
CA VAL A 56 17.15 0.05 8.91
C VAL A 56 17.69 0.99 9.98
N ARG A 57 18.70 1.78 9.66
CA ARG A 57 19.36 2.69 10.60
C ARG A 57 18.66 4.05 10.67
N PRO A 58 18.96 4.87 11.67
CA PRO A 58 18.49 6.25 11.69
C PRO A 58 18.80 6.99 10.37
N ASP A 59 17.81 7.76 9.90
CA ASP A 59 17.77 8.44 8.61
C ASP A 59 17.69 7.51 7.37
N GLU A 60 17.54 6.21 7.55
CA GLU A 60 17.16 5.28 6.49
C GLU A 60 15.63 5.05 6.50
N ILE A 61 15.11 4.57 5.36
CA ILE A 61 13.67 4.39 5.18
C ILE A 61 13.40 2.96 4.72
N LEU A 62 12.54 2.24 5.43
CA LEU A 62 11.98 0.98 4.95
C LEU A 62 10.84 1.27 3.98
N PHE A 63 10.92 0.75 2.76
CA PHE A 63 9.83 0.72 1.81
C PHE A 63 9.19 -0.68 1.78
N ILE A 64 7.88 -0.74 2.00
CA ILE A 64 7.08 -1.97 1.94
C ILE A 64 6.05 -1.80 0.83
N PRO A 65 6.17 -2.51 -0.30
CA PRO A 65 5.15 -2.50 -1.34
C PRO A 65 3.79 -2.98 -0.82
N GLY A 66 2.72 -2.37 -1.25
CA GLY A 66 1.36 -2.79 -0.87
C GLY A 66 1.08 -4.25 -1.20
N GLY A 67 0.32 -4.93 -0.34
CA GLY A 67 0.02 -6.36 -0.50
C GLY A 67 1.16 -7.31 -0.07
N ARG A 68 2.26 -6.79 0.49
CA ARG A 68 3.36 -7.59 1.02
C ARG A 68 3.24 -7.73 2.53
N GLN A 69 3.36 -8.98 2.99
CA GLN A 69 3.43 -9.28 4.42
C GLN A 69 4.89 -9.31 4.86
N THR A 70 5.18 -8.76 6.04
CA THR A 70 6.53 -8.78 6.63
C THR A 70 6.46 -8.65 8.15
N ASN A 71 7.54 -9.04 8.84
CA ASN A 71 7.70 -8.75 10.27
C ASN A 71 8.44 -7.44 10.43
N ILE A 72 8.11 -6.67 11.47
CA ILE A 72 8.77 -5.40 11.79
C ILE A 72 9.10 -5.36 13.27
N ALA A 73 10.36 -5.08 13.63
CA ALA A 73 10.78 -4.87 15.00
C ALA A 73 11.26 -3.43 15.20
N TYR A 74 10.64 -2.73 16.13
CA TYR A 74 10.92 -1.34 16.46
C TYR A 74 11.87 -1.26 17.64
N GLY A 75 13.04 -0.65 17.47
CA GLY A 75 14.02 -0.31 18.51
C GLY A 75 14.97 -1.43 18.89
N ALA A 76 14.57 -2.69 18.88
CA ALA A 76 15.43 -3.86 19.12
C ALA A 76 14.81 -5.13 18.54
N LYS A 77 15.64 -6.18 18.37
CA LYS A 77 15.22 -7.47 17.79
C LYS A 77 14.37 -8.32 18.74
N ASP A 78 14.56 -8.15 20.01
CA ASP A 78 14.06 -9.04 21.10
C ASP A 78 12.89 -8.43 21.87
N GLY A 79 12.20 -7.46 21.29
CA GLY A 79 11.00 -6.88 21.88
C GLY A 79 9.84 -7.89 21.95
N PRO A 80 8.86 -7.63 22.84
CA PRO A 80 7.65 -8.45 22.92
C PRO A 80 6.94 -8.52 21.57
N ILE A 81 6.47 -9.72 21.24
CA ILE A 81 5.79 -9.98 19.98
C ILE A 81 4.33 -9.57 20.10
N LYS A 82 3.85 -8.77 19.15
CA LYS A 82 2.43 -8.40 18.99
C LYS A 82 1.97 -8.66 17.57
N THR A 83 0.71 -9.06 17.43
CA THR A 83 0.10 -9.05 16.10
C THR A 83 -0.16 -7.61 15.66
N GLN A 84 -0.21 -7.35 14.37
CA GLN A 84 -0.55 -6.02 13.85
C GLN A 84 -1.90 -5.53 14.39
N GLU A 85 -2.88 -6.41 14.59
CA GLU A 85 -4.19 -6.06 15.15
C GLU A 85 -4.08 -5.55 16.59
N ASN A 86 -3.32 -6.24 17.44
CA ASN A 86 -3.11 -5.81 18.82
C ASN A 86 -2.36 -4.48 18.87
N PHE A 87 -1.36 -4.29 18.01
CA PHE A 87 -0.63 -3.03 17.90
C PHE A 87 -1.54 -1.87 17.52
N ILE A 88 -2.42 -2.03 16.53
CA ILE A 88 -3.36 -0.98 16.10
C ILE A 88 -4.39 -0.69 17.20
N SER A 89 -4.92 -1.71 17.87
CA SER A 89 -5.91 -1.52 18.95
C SER A 89 -5.32 -0.82 20.16
N GLU A 90 -4.09 -1.16 20.56
CA GLU A 90 -3.39 -0.48 21.65
C GLU A 90 -2.99 0.95 21.27
N ARG A 91 -2.66 1.18 20.00
CA ARG A 91 -2.39 2.51 19.47
C ARG A 91 -3.62 3.41 19.55
N ALA A 92 -4.81 2.89 19.26
CA ALA A 92 -6.06 3.63 19.39
C ALA A 92 -6.39 3.92 20.87
N SER A 93 -5.98 3.05 21.81
CA SER A 93 -6.31 3.18 23.25
C SER A 93 -5.23 3.84 24.11
N GLY A 94 -3.97 3.87 23.69
CA GLY A 94 -2.86 4.27 24.57
C GLY A 94 -1.75 5.11 23.95
N LEU A 95 -1.53 5.04 22.65
CA LEU A 95 -0.44 5.80 21.98
C LEU A 95 -0.84 7.23 21.57
N GLN A 96 -2.14 7.56 21.53
CA GLN A 96 -2.55 8.97 21.47
C GLN A 96 -2.11 9.75 22.72
N ASN A 97 -1.93 9.09 23.85
CA ASN A 97 -1.43 9.73 25.08
C ASN A 97 0.10 9.90 25.12
N SER A 98 0.87 9.27 24.23
CA SER A 98 2.33 9.47 24.16
C SER A 98 2.75 10.62 23.24
N ILE A 99 1.83 11.23 22.49
CA ILE A 99 2.07 12.51 21.79
C ILE A 99 2.24 13.67 22.79
N HIS A 100 1.68 13.52 23.98
CA HIS A 100 1.87 14.42 25.10
C HIS A 100 2.27 13.61 26.33
N SER A 101 3.54 13.21 26.41
CA SER A 101 4.07 12.74 27.69
C SER A 101 4.09 13.93 28.65
N PRO A 102 3.33 13.91 29.76
CA PRO A 102 3.30 15.02 30.72
C PRO A 102 4.64 15.27 31.41
N ASN A 103 5.63 14.41 31.21
CA ASN A 103 6.92 14.38 31.94
C ASN A 103 8.17 14.57 31.08
N GLY A 104 8.12 15.25 29.94
CA GLY A 104 9.35 15.75 29.28
C GLY A 104 10.38 14.71 28.81
N SER A 105 10.09 13.40 28.89
CA SER A 105 10.98 12.37 28.38
C SER A 105 10.87 12.28 26.86
N ASN A 106 11.94 12.61 26.16
CA ASN A 106 12.05 12.38 24.72
C ASN A 106 11.80 10.87 24.43
N PRO A 107 10.92 10.53 23.49
CA PRO A 107 10.69 9.15 23.13
C PRO A 107 12.01 8.52 22.65
N LYS A 108 12.39 7.36 23.20
CA LYS A 108 13.63 6.69 22.83
C LYS A 108 13.65 6.25 21.36
N HIS A 109 12.50 5.85 20.84
CA HIS A 109 12.39 5.24 19.51
C HIS A 109 11.29 5.94 18.73
N ARG A 110 11.69 6.81 17.79
CA ARG A 110 10.76 7.60 16.96
C ARG A 110 10.85 7.19 15.50
N PHE A 111 9.69 6.98 14.88
CA PHE A 111 9.54 6.58 13.48
C PHE A 111 8.41 7.40 12.84
N ILE A 112 8.54 7.73 11.55
CA ILE A 112 7.46 8.35 10.78
C ILE A 112 7.02 7.36 9.71
N THR A 113 5.73 7.05 9.69
CA THR A 113 5.13 6.19 8.67
C THR A 113 4.32 7.03 7.70
N VAL A 114 4.50 6.79 6.40
CA VAL A 114 3.68 7.39 5.33
C VAL A 114 3.18 6.26 4.45
N SER A 115 1.85 6.17 4.28
CA SER A 115 1.21 5.21 3.38
C SER A 115 0.57 5.94 2.20
N PHE A 116 0.67 5.35 1.01
CA PHE A 116 0.18 5.95 -0.23
C PHE A 116 -0.20 4.90 -1.28
N LYS A 117 -1.06 5.30 -2.20
CA LYS A 117 -1.41 4.54 -3.39
C LYS A 117 -0.63 5.09 -4.58
N ALA A 118 -0.06 4.20 -5.39
CA ALA A 118 0.55 4.52 -6.67
C ALA A 118 0.00 3.53 -7.71
N LYS A 119 -0.84 4.00 -8.60
CA LYS A 119 -1.52 3.17 -9.61
C LYS A 119 -1.23 3.66 -11.01
N VAL A 120 -1.07 2.72 -11.93
CA VAL A 120 -1.04 2.99 -13.35
C VAL A 120 -2.43 2.78 -13.91
N PHE A 121 -2.92 3.75 -14.72
CA PHE A 121 -4.29 3.77 -15.25
C PHE A 121 -5.38 3.67 -14.18
N ASP A 122 -5.14 4.20 -12.98
CA ASP A 122 -6.02 4.06 -11.81
C ASP A 122 -6.42 2.62 -11.45
N ALA A 123 -5.79 1.64 -12.06
CA ALA A 123 -6.16 0.24 -11.99
C ALA A 123 -5.06 -0.65 -11.39
N VAL A 124 -3.83 -0.55 -11.86
CA VAL A 124 -2.73 -1.44 -11.47
C VAL A 124 -1.88 -0.81 -10.39
N HIS A 125 -1.77 -1.47 -9.23
CA HIS A 125 -0.83 -1.06 -8.18
C HIS A 125 0.59 -1.19 -8.69
N PHE A 126 1.25 -0.07 -8.89
CA PHE A 126 2.54 -0.01 -9.57
C PHE A 126 3.61 -0.86 -8.89
N PHE A 127 3.93 -0.57 -7.64
CA PHE A 127 5.00 -1.28 -6.93
C PHE A 127 4.67 -2.76 -6.67
N THR A 128 3.41 -3.08 -6.40
CA THR A 128 2.95 -4.47 -6.25
C THR A 128 3.12 -5.25 -7.56
N SER A 129 2.81 -4.63 -8.70
CA SER A 129 2.94 -5.27 -10.01
C SER A 129 4.40 -5.54 -10.43
N LEU A 130 5.35 -4.80 -9.88
CA LEU A 130 6.77 -5.02 -10.10
C LEU A 130 7.30 -6.26 -9.37
N ASP A 131 6.52 -6.80 -8.41
CA ASP A 131 6.90 -7.96 -7.61
C ASP A 131 8.19 -7.76 -6.79
N ILE A 132 8.44 -6.55 -6.35
CA ILE A 132 9.61 -6.23 -5.54
C ILE A 132 9.39 -6.54 -4.06
N PRO A 133 10.43 -7.02 -3.34
CA PRO A 133 10.36 -7.23 -1.89
C PRO A 133 10.40 -5.90 -1.13
N PRO A 134 10.12 -5.89 0.17
CA PRO A 134 10.49 -4.79 1.05
C PRO A 134 12.01 -4.51 0.97
N PHE A 135 12.39 -3.24 0.92
CA PHE A 135 13.79 -2.82 0.80
C PHE A 135 14.09 -1.53 1.55
N VAL A 136 15.37 -1.26 1.77
CA VAL A 136 15.84 -0.07 2.45
C VAL A 136 16.25 0.99 1.43
N ILE A 137 15.68 2.18 1.56
CA ILE A 137 16.18 3.40 0.96
C ILE A 137 17.22 3.96 1.93
N GLN A 138 18.47 3.98 1.52
CA GLN A 138 19.55 4.58 2.31
C GLN A 138 19.31 6.08 2.47
N LYS A 139 20.04 6.70 3.40
CA LYS A 139 19.91 8.13 3.69
C LYS A 139 19.80 8.97 2.41
N ASN A 140 18.64 9.62 2.25
CA ASN A 140 18.33 10.49 1.13
C ASN A 140 17.59 11.74 1.65
N GLU A 141 18.27 12.86 1.68
CA GLU A 141 17.76 14.10 2.28
C GLU A 141 16.48 14.61 1.60
N ASN A 142 16.33 14.43 0.28
CA ASN A 142 15.13 14.86 -0.44
C ASN A 142 13.91 14.05 0.03
N ILE A 143 14.03 12.71 0.05
CA ILE A 143 12.93 11.84 0.47
C ILE A 143 12.59 12.07 1.95
N ILE A 144 13.60 12.20 2.82
CA ILE A 144 13.42 12.48 4.25
C ILE A 144 12.70 13.80 4.46
N SER A 145 13.11 14.86 3.75
CA SER A 145 12.47 16.19 3.84
C SER A 145 11.00 16.14 3.43
N ILE A 146 10.66 15.43 2.36
CA ILE A 146 9.29 15.30 1.91
C ILE A 146 8.44 14.51 2.92
N ILE A 147 8.97 13.42 3.49
CA ILE A 147 8.28 12.65 4.55
C ILE A 147 7.98 13.53 5.77
N ASN A 148 8.95 14.35 6.21
CA ASN A 148 8.74 15.27 7.32
C ASN A 148 7.65 16.30 6.97
N LEU A 149 7.71 16.93 5.78
CA LEU A 149 6.69 17.88 5.32
C LEU A 149 5.28 17.26 5.28
N ILE A 150 5.13 16.02 4.80
CA ILE A 150 3.84 15.31 4.81
C ILE A 150 3.35 15.11 6.24
N ASN A 151 4.23 14.68 7.15
CA ASN A 151 3.88 14.43 8.53
C ASN A 151 3.47 15.70 9.26
N ASP A 152 4.17 16.81 9.05
CA ASP A 152 3.88 18.11 9.65
C ASP A 152 2.55 18.67 9.12
N GLU A 153 2.34 18.61 7.80
CA GLU A 153 1.12 19.07 7.14
C GLU A 153 -0.12 18.30 7.58
N ARG A 154 0.01 17.01 7.90
CA ARG A 154 -1.09 16.17 8.39
C ARG A 154 -1.78 16.76 9.63
N SER A 155 -1.02 17.41 10.48
CA SER A 155 -1.50 18.02 11.73
C SER A 155 -1.98 19.47 11.54
N SER A 156 -1.76 20.06 10.35
CA SER A 156 -2.19 21.41 10.03
C SER A 156 -3.69 21.45 9.71
N LEU A 157 -4.34 22.52 10.12
CA LEU A 157 -5.71 22.88 9.74
C LEU A 157 -5.75 23.95 8.66
N ASP A 158 -4.62 24.24 8.01
CA ASP A 158 -4.49 25.30 7.02
C ASP A 158 -5.29 25.03 5.74
N VAL A 159 -5.68 26.11 5.08
CA VAL A 159 -6.40 26.04 3.80
C VAL A 159 -5.51 25.35 2.76
N GLY A 160 -6.09 24.36 2.07
CA GLY A 160 -5.35 23.62 1.02
C GLY A 160 -4.52 22.44 1.53
N ASN A 161 -4.55 22.12 2.82
CA ASN A 161 -3.85 21.01 3.45
C ASN A 161 -3.91 19.71 2.63
N THR A 162 -5.11 19.20 2.33
CA THR A 162 -5.27 17.96 1.55
C THR A 162 -4.60 18.03 0.18
N ARG A 163 -4.66 19.17 -0.51
CA ARG A 163 -4.03 19.35 -1.81
C ARG A 163 -2.51 19.36 -1.69
N LYS A 164 -1.98 20.03 -0.68
CA LYS A 164 -0.53 20.09 -0.40
C LYS A 164 0.01 18.71 -0.07
N ILE A 165 -0.65 17.93 0.81
CA ILE A 165 -0.24 16.55 1.12
C ILE A 165 -0.22 15.68 -0.14
N ASN A 166 -1.23 15.74 -1.00
CA ASN A 166 -1.23 14.96 -2.23
C ASN A 166 -0.10 15.38 -3.18
N ALA A 167 0.18 16.68 -3.35
CA ALA A 167 1.30 17.16 -4.17
C ALA A 167 2.66 16.72 -3.61
N LEU A 168 2.85 16.75 -2.30
CA LEU A 168 4.05 16.23 -1.64
C LEU A 168 4.17 14.71 -1.84
N THR A 169 3.05 13.98 -1.83
CA THR A 169 3.06 12.53 -2.07
C THR A 169 3.42 12.21 -3.53
N GLU A 170 2.95 12.98 -4.49
CA GLU A 170 3.37 12.86 -5.90
C GLU A 170 4.88 13.10 -6.04
N LEU A 171 5.40 14.16 -5.42
CA LEU A 171 6.84 14.44 -5.41
C LEU A 171 7.64 13.31 -4.76
N LEU A 172 7.16 12.77 -3.64
CA LEU A 172 7.77 11.64 -2.93
C LEU A 172 7.96 10.42 -3.86
N ILE A 173 6.95 10.09 -4.66
CA ILE A 173 7.03 8.97 -5.60
C ILE A 173 8.04 9.22 -6.71
N ILE A 174 8.13 10.43 -7.23
CA ILE A 174 9.14 10.80 -8.23
C ILE A 174 10.54 10.60 -7.65
N GLU A 175 10.79 11.05 -6.43
CA GLU A 175 12.10 10.89 -5.79
C GLU A 175 12.42 9.42 -5.47
N ILE A 176 11.44 8.61 -5.07
CA ILE A 176 11.63 7.16 -4.89
C ILE A 176 12.01 6.50 -6.23
N ILE A 177 11.31 6.79 -7.32
CA ILE A 177 11.62 6.21 -8.62
C ILE A 177 13.02 6.64 -9.09
N ARG A 178 13.40 7.91 -8.92
CA ARG A 178 14.75 8.39 -9.19
C ARG A 178 15.79 7.63 -8.39
N TYR A 179 15.56 7.47 -7.08
CA TYR A 179 16.45 6.69 -6.21
C TYR A 179 16.63 5.25 -6.73
N LEU A 180 15.55 4.58 -7.14
CA LEU A 180 15.61 3.22 -7.69
C LEU A 180 16.43 3.16 -8.98
N ILE A 181 16.29 4.14 -9.86
CA ILE A 181 17.03 4.23 -11.13
C ILE A 181 18.51 4.51 -10.88
N ASP A 182 18.84 5.50 -10.05
CA ASP A 182 20.20 5.94 -9.77
C ASP A 182 21.01 4.83 -9.07
N ASN A 183 20.39 4.07 -8.19
CA ASN A 183 21.00 2.95 -7.49
C ASN A 183 20.85 1.61 -8.24
N LYS A 184 20.31 1.62 -9.45
CA LYS A 184 20.11 0.43 -10.30
C LYS A 184 19.30 -0.69 -9.62
N LEU A 185 18.35 -0.31 -8.74
CA LEU A 185 17.51 -1.25 -8.02
C LEU A 185 16.30 -1.63 -8.87
N PHE A 186 16.05 -2.92 -9.03
CA PHE A 186 14.88 -3.50 -9.71
C PHE A 186 14.68 -3.03 -11.17
N LEU A 187 15.75 -2.64 -11.87
CA LEU A 187 15.66 -2.11 -13.24
C LEU A 187 15.04 -3.11 -14.23
N GLU A 188 15.36 -4.39 -14.09
CA GLU A 188 14.80 -5.44 -14.95
C GLU A 188 13.28 -5.50 -14.80
N GLN A 189 12.79 -5.46 -13.57
CA GLN A 189 11.36 -5.45 -13.27
C GLN A 189 10.69 -4.19 -13.85
N PHE A 190 11.34 -3.03 -13.71
CA PHE A 190 10.86 -1.77 -14.31
C PHE A 190 10.76 -1.88 -15.84
N ILE A 191 11.81 -2.35 -16.52
CA ILE A 191 11.88 -2.42 -17.98
C ILE A 191 10.88 -3.45 -18.51
N THR A 192 10.89 -4.66 -17.95
CA THR A 192 10.08 -5.78 -18.44
C THR A 192 8.59 -5.51 -18.23
N LYS A 193 8.22 -4.97 -17.06
CA LYS A 193 6.81 -4.76 -16.69
C LYS A 193 6.24 -3.42 -17.16
N SER A 194 7.04 -2.48 -17.63
CA SER A 194 6.53 -1.23 -18.20
C SER A 194 6.10 -1.33 -19.67
N SER A 195 6.43 -2.42 -20.35
CA SER A 195 6.03 -2.62 -21.76
C SER A 195 4.51 -2.65 -21.95
N TYR A 196 3.77 -3.14 -20.96
CA TYR A 196 2.29 -3.17 -21.00
C TYR A 196 1.64 -1.78 -20.94
N LEU A 197 2.35 -0.77 -20.42
CA LEU A 197 1.81 0.59 -20.31
C LEU A 197 1.54 1.25 -21.67
N LYS A 198 2.01 0.65 -22.76
CA LYS A 198 1.87 1.17 -24.13
C LYS A 198 0.84 0.41 -24.96
N ASP A 199 0.29 -0.70 -24.48
CA ASP A 199 -0.66 -1.48 -25.27
C ASP A 199 -2.11 -0.99 -25.09
N PRO A 200 -2.75 -0.42 -26.13
CA PRO A 200 -4.11 0.14 -26.04
C PRO A 200 -5.16 -0.90 -25.67
N ARG A 201 -4.94 -2.18 -26.02
CA ARG A 201 -5.89 -3.25 -25.70
C ARG A 201 -5.88 -3.54 -24.21
N LEU A 202 -4.68 -3.56 -23.60
CA LEU A 202 -4.55 -3.77 -22.16
C LEU A 202 -5.17 -2.62 -21.38
N ILE A 203 -4.99 -1.38 -21.82
CA ILE A 203 -5.62 -0.20 -21.22
C ILE A 203 -7.14 -0.37 -21.22
N LYS A 204 -7.73 -0.74 -22.36
CA LYS A 204 -9.18 -1.00 -22.46
C LYS A 204 -9.67 -2.10 -21.52
N ILE A 205 -8.88 -3.18 -21.34
CA ILE A 205 -9.22 -4.24 -20.39
C ILE A 205 -9.24 -3.68 -18.96
N PHE A 206 -8.24 -2.89 -18.55
CA PHE A 206 -8.18 -2.30 -17.22
C PHE A 206 -9.34 -1.35 -16.95
N GLU A 207 -9.65 -0.45 -17.90
CA GLU A 207 -10.80 0.46 -17.81
C GLU A 207 -12.10 -0.33 -17.66
N PHE A 208 -12.31 -1.34 -18.50
CA PHE A 208 -13.50 -2.19 -18.42
C PHE A 208 -13.63 -2.91 -17.08
N ILE A 209 -12.56 -3.49 -16.55
CA ILE A 209 -12.56 -4.13 -15.23
C ILE A 209 -12.89 -3.12 -14.14
N LYS A 210 -12.25 -1.94 -14.16
CA LYS A 210 -12.45 -0.88 -13.17
C LYS A 210 -13.91 -0.45 -13.07
N ASP A 211 -14.55 -0.24 -14.23
CA ASP A 211 -15.91 0.28 -14.31
C ASP A 211 -16.98 -0.79 -14.04
N ASN A 212 -16.63 -2.08 -14.12
CA ASN A 212 -17.59 -3.19 -14.06
C ASN A 212 -17.29 -4.25 -12.99
N LEU A 213 -16.64 -3.88 -11.85
CA LEU A 213 -16.21 -4.84 -10.82
C LEU A 213 -17.32 -5.71 -10.25
N GLU A 214 -18.57 -5.26 -10.28
CA GLU A 214 -19.75 -6.00 -9.82
C GLU A 214 -20.29 -7.00 -10.87
N ALA A 215 -19.94 -6.83 -12.15
CA ALA A 215 -20.45 -7.62 -13.26
C ALA A 215 -19.68 -8.93 -13.47
N ASP A 216 -20.12 -9.70 -14.47
CA ASP A 216 -19.35 -10.84 -14.99
C ASP A 216 -18.11 -10.34 -15.74
N LEU A 217 -16.93 -10.64 -15.20
CA LEU A 217 -15.63 -10.31 -15.76
C LEU A 217 -14.87 -11.57 -16.21
N SER A 218 -15.59 -12.54 -16.77
CA SER A 218 -14.96 -13.73 -17.36
C SER A 218 -14.03 -13.37 -18.52
N ASN A 219 -13.07 -14.24 -18.83
CA ASN A 219 -12.17 -14.06 -19.98
C ASN A 219 -12.98 -13.86 -21.28
N LYS A 220 -14.15 -14.49 -21.40
CA LYS A 220 -15.06 -14.30 -22.53
C LYS A 220 -15.53 -12.86 -22.66
N GLN A 221 -15.84 -12.17 -21.56
CA GLN A 221 -16.24 -10.77 -21.60
C GLN A 221 -15.04 -9.85 -21.91
N LEU A 222 -13.89 -10.11 -21.29
CA LEU A 222 -12.67 -9.34 -21.57
C LEU A 222 -12.23 -9.49 -23.03
N ALA A 223 -12.32 -10.69 -23.59
CA ALA A 223 -12.01 -10.97 -24.99
C ALA A 223 -12.87 -10.15 -25.97
N LYS A 224 -14.17 -10.03 -25.68
CA LYS A 224 -15.10 -9.18 -26.47
C LYS A 224 -14.69 -7.71 -26.47
N VAL A 225 -14.23 -7.18 -25.33
CA VAL A 225 -13.85 -5.77 -25.18
C VAL A 225 -12.72 -5.37 -26.13
N VAL A 226 -11.79 -6.30 -26.36
CA VAL A 226 -10.60 -6.02 -27.19
C VAL A 226 -10.58 -6.77 -28.52
N GLY A 227 -11.64 -7.51 -28.84
CA GLY A 227 -11.80 -8.16 -30.15
C GLY A 227 -10.83 -9.33 -30.40
N VAL A 228 -10.56 -10.14 -29.36
CA VAL A 228 -9.67 -11.31 -29.44
C VAL A 228 -10.40 -12.59 -28.99
N SER A 229 -9.75 -13.76 -29.11
CA SER A 229 -10.30 -15.00 -28.56
C SER A 229 -10.18 -15.08 -27.04
N GLU A 230 -11.04 -15.88 -26.41
CA GLU A 230 -11.03 -16.08 -24.95
C GLU A 230 -9.70 -16.67 -24.45
N ASP A 231 -9.14 -17.63 -25.18
CA ASP A 231 -7.86 -18.24 -24.83
C ASP A 231 -6.69 -17.24 -24.94
N TYR A 232 -6.75 -16.40 -25.98
CA TYR A 232 -5.72 -15.39 -26.19
C TYR A 232 -5.72 -14.31 -25.11
N VAL A 233 -6.88 -13.81 -24.68
CA VAL A 233 -6.93 -12.70 -23.71
C VAL A 233 -6.28 -13.06 -22.38
N GLY A 234 -6.46 -14.29 -21.89
CA GLY A 234 -5.86 -14.78 -20.67
C GLY A 234 -4.33 -14.83 -20.74
N GLN A 235 -3.81 -15.44 -21.81
CA GLN A 235 -2.36 -15.53 -22.04
C GLN A 235 -1.74 -14.14 -22.27
N TYR A 236 -2.37 -13.32 -23.08
CA TYR A 236 -1.96 -11.96 -23.39
C TYR A 236 -1.87 -11.08 -22.14
N PHE A 237 -2.91 -11.08 -21.31
CA PHE A 237 -2.92 -10.33 -20.07
C PHE A 237 -1.80 -10.79 -19.13
N LYS A 238 -1.67 -12.13 -18.95
CA LYS A 238 -0.61 -12.71 -18.10
C LYS A 238 0.79 -12.41 -18.63
N MET A 239 1.00 -12.48 -19.94
CA MET A 239 2.29 -12.16 -20.57
C MET A 239 2.72 -10.72 -20.28
N LEU A 240 1.78 -9.76 -20.36
CA LEU A 240 2.09 -8.35 -20.17
C LEU A 240 2.14 -7.91 -18.69
N THR A 241 1.29 -8.48 -17.84
CA THR A 241 1.16 -8.05 -16.44
C THR A 241 1.85 -8.98 -15.44
N GLY A 242 2.18 -10.21 -15.85
CA GLY A 242 2.73 -11.26 -14.99
C GLY A 242 1.70 -12.02 -14.16
N ILE A 243 0.42 -11.61 -14.16
CA ILE A 243 -0.67 -12.23 -13.38
C ILE A 243 -1.84 -12.62 -14.27
N ASN A 244 -2.68 -13.57 -13.82
CA ASN A 244 -3.88 -13.91 -14.56
C ASN A 244 -4.96 -12.82 -14.43
N PRO A 245 -5.83 -12.62 -15.45
CA PRO A 245 -6.92 -11.63 -15.37
C PRO A 245 -7.82 -11.85 -14.16
N GLN A 246 -8.16 -13.10 -13.85
CA GLN A 246 -9.06 -13.43 -12.74
C GLN A 246 -8.45 -13.12 -11.37
N ASP A 247 -7.14 -13.35 -11.19
CA ASP A 247 -6.41 -12.98 -9.97
C ASP A 247 -6.36 -11.45 -9.80
N TYR A 248 -6.15 -10.73 -10.91
CA TYR A 248 -6.21 -9.27 -10.93
C TYR A 248 -7.60 -8.74 -10.57
N ILE A 249 -8.66 -9.28 -11.19
CA ILE A 249 -10.06 -8.90 -10.90
C ILE A 249 -10.39 -9.16 -9.43
N GLU A 250 -10.01 -10.31 -8.91
CA GLU A 250 -10.23 -10.64 -7.50
C GLU A 250 -9.53 -9.65 -6.59
N TYR A 251 -8.27 -9.31 -6.89
CA TYR A 251 -7.53 -8.30 -6.13
C TYR A 251 -8.25 -6.93 -6.13
N GLN A 252 -8.69 -6.46 -7.30
CA GLN A 252 -9.42 -5.18 -7.44
C GLN A 252 -10.76 -5.19 -6.68
N ARG A 253 -11.49 -6.30 -6.73
CA ARG A 253 -12.72 -6.50 -5.96
C ARG A 253 -12.47 -6.40 -4.46
N MET A 254 -11.44 -7.09 -3.97
CA MET A 254 -11.07 -7.08 -2.56
C MET A 254 -10.57 -5.70 -2.10
N GLU A 255 -9.86 -4.98 -2.94
CA GLU A 255 -9.44 -3.62 -2.65
C GLU A 255 -10.65 -2.66 -2.53
N LYS A 256 -11.60 -2.76 -3.47
CA LYS A 256 -12.88 -2.01 -3.39
C LYS A 256 -13.64 -2.39 -2.11
N ALA A 257 -13.61 -3.67 -1.69
CA ALA A 257 -14.21 -4.10 -0.43
C ALA A 257 -13.56 -3.39 0.77
N VAL A 258 -12.23 -3.31 0.83
CA VAL A 258 -11.53 -2.59 1.89
C VAL A 258 -12.01 -1.14 1.96
N VAL A 259 -12.06 -0.45 0.82
CA VAL A 259 -12.57 0.94 0.76
C VAL A 259 -14.00 1.02 1.30
N LEU A 260 -14.91 0.17 0.84
CA LEU A 260 -16.31 0.17 1.27
C LEU A 260 -16.46 -0.15 2.77
N LEU A 261 -15.65 -1.08 3.29
CA LEU A 261 -15.64 -1.43 4.71
C LEU A 261 -15.17 -0.26 5.59
N ARG A 262 -14.23 0.53 5.09
CA ARG A 262 -13.62 1.66 5.79
C ARG A 262 -14.46 2.93 5.71
N THR A 263 -15.13 3.18 4.59
CA THR A 263 -15.79 4.46 4.31
C THR A 263 -17.31 4.42 4.42
N THR A 264 -17.92 3.24 4.57
CA THR A 264 -19.39 3.11 4.58
C THR A 264 -19.88 2.24 5.73
N LYS A 265 -21.17 2.42 6.09
CA LYS A 265 -21.89 1.57 7.06
C LYS A 265 -22.59 0.36 6.40
N LYS A 266 -22.36 0.06 5.13
CA LYS A 266 -22.98 -1.07 4.42
C LYS A 266 -22.71 -2.39 5.16
N SER A 267 -23.67 -3.32 5.14
CA SER A 267 -23.45 -4.65 5.73
C SER A 267 -22.30 -5.39 5.03
N ILE A 268 -21.68 -6.38 5.67
CA ILE A 268 -20.64 -7.24 5.04
C ILE A 268 -21.20 -7.92 3.78
N GLN A 269 -22.48 -8.33 3.83
CA GLN A 269 -23.19 -8.92 2.71
C GLN A 269 -23.32 -7.94 1.54
N ASP A 270 -23.73 -6.69 1.82
CA ASP A 270 -23.87 -5.67 0.77
C ASP A 270 -22.52 -5.29 0.16
N VAL A 271 -21.47 -5.22 0.98
CA VAL A 271 -20.12 -5.01 0.48
C VAL A 271 -19.75 -6.13 -0.49
N GLY A 272 -19.95 -7.40 -0.10
CA GLY A 272 -19.68 -8.54 -0.98
C GLY A 272 -20.45 -8.45 -2.31
N LYS A 273 -21.75 -8.14 -2.27
CA LYS A 273 -22.58 -7.95 -3.47
C LYS A 273 -22.08 -6.82 -4.37
N ASN A 274 -21.73 -5.66 -3.78
CA ASN A 274 -21.24 -4.47 -4.52
C ASN A 274 -19.89 -4.67 -5.24
N ILE A 275 -19.20 -5.76 -4.93
CA ILE A 275 -17.94 -6.14 -5.58
C ILE A 275 -18.06 -7.42 -6.41
N GLY A 276 -19.29 -7.89 -6.68
CA GLY A 276 -19.56 -9.02 -7.57
C GLY A 276 -19.49 -10.40 -6.93
N TYR A 277 -19.56 -10.51 -5.59
CA TYR A 277 -19.67 -11.79 -4.90
C TYR A 277 -21.13 -12.13 -4.61
N LYS A 278 -21.59 -13.27 -5.14
CA LYS A 278 -22.95 -13.79 -4.90
C LYS A 278 -23.08 -14.46 -3.52
N ASP A 279 -22.00 -15.06 -3.03
CA ASP A 279 -21.93 -15.77 -1.74
C ASP A 279 -21.09 -14.99 -0.73
N THR A 280 -21.73 -14.55 0.34
CA THR A 280 -21.09 -13.78 1.42
C THR A 280 -20.06 -14.61 2.20
N ALA A 281 -20.30 -15.90 2.40
CA ALA A 281 -19.36 -16.77 3.13
C ALA A 281 -18.09 -16.99 2.30
N TYR A 282 -18.24 -17.17 0.98
CA TYR A 282 -17.09 -17.26 0.07
C TYR A 282 -16.30 -15.95 0.05
N PHE A 283 -16.97 -14.80 -0.05
CA PHE A 283 -16.33 -13.49 0.06
C PHE A 283 -15.51 -13.37 1.36
N CYS A 284 -16.11 -13.69 2.52
CA CYS A 284 -15.41 -13.59 3.80
C CYS A 284 -14.18 -14.51 3.89
N ARG A 285 -14.25 -15.72 3.36
CA ARG A 285 -13.10 -16.65 3.30
C ARG A 285 -11.98 -16.08 2.43
N ARG A 286 -12.30 -15.61 1.21
CA ARG A 286 -11.33 -15.04 0.28
C ARG A 286 -10.69 -13.76 0.85
N PHE A 287 -11.50 -12.89 1.47
CA PHE A 287 -11.04 -11.69 2.14
C PHE A 287 -10.02 -12.00 3.25
N LYS A 288 -10.35 -12.96 4.12
CA LYS A 288 -9.44 -13.41 5.18
C LYS A 288 -8.14 -14.03 4.62
N MET A 289 -8.25 -14.83 3.56
CA MET A 289 -7.08 -15.42 2.88
C MET A 289 -6.14 -14.34 2.33
N MET A 290 -6.71 -13.31 1.70
CA MET A 290 -5.93 -12.26 1.05
C MET A 290 -5.29 -11.27 2.03
N PHE A 291 -6.02 -10.90 3.09
CA PHE A 291 -5.60 -9.83 4.02
C PHE A 291 -5.19 -10.32 5.41
N GLY A 292 -5.21 -11.63 5.66
CA GLY A 292 -4.90 -12.20 6.97
C GLY A 292 -5.96 -11.93 8.06
N ILE A 293 -6.85 -10.97 7.86
CA ILE A 293 -7.90 -10.55 8.81
C ILE A 293 -9.29 -10.63 8.22
N THR A 294 -10.32 -10.74 9.07
CA THR A 294 -11.70 -10.80 8.60
C THR A 294 -12.20 -9.42 8.13
N ALA A 295 -13.17 -9.38 7.21
CA ALA A 295 -13.83 -8.16 6.78
C ALA A 295 -14.44 -7.36 7.96
N ARG A 296 -14.96 -8.05 8.98
CA ARG A 296 -15.48 -7.43 10.21
C ARG A 296 -14.38 -6.74 11.01
N LYS A 297 -13.21 -7.37 11.14
CA LYS A 297 -12.06 -6.80 11.83
C LYS A 297 -11.48 -5.61 11.05
N MET A 298 -11.44 -5.70 9.71
CA MET A 298 -11.03 -4.59 8.85
C MET A 298 -11.90 -3.34 9.08
N ARG A 299 -13.21 -3.49 9.18
CA ARG A 299 -14.15 -2.38 9.49
C ARG A 299 -13.88 -1.76 10.85
N ASN A 300 -13.70 -2.59 11.87
CA ASN A 300 -13.52 -2.12 13.24
C ASN A 300 -12.19 -1.35 13.40
N ARG A 301 -11.16 -1.66 12.61
CA ARG A 301 -9.89 -0.91 12.60
C ARG A 301 -10.09 0.59 12.36
N GLU A 302 -10.93 0.96 11.41
CA GLU A 302 -11.18 2.38 11.09
C GLU A 302 -11.99 3.10 12.18
N LEU A 303 -12.95 2.41 12.78
CA LEU A 303 -13.70 2.98 13.90
C LEU A 303 -12.79 3.30 15.08
N MET A 304 -11.70 2.50 15.28
CA MET A 304 -10.72 2.73 16.33
C MET A 304 -9.65 3.79 15.97
N ILE A 305 -9.44 4.06 14.68
CA ILE A 305 -8.47 5.08 14.22
C ILE A 305 -9.12 6.47 14.20
N ASN A 306 -10.43 6.54 13.96
CA ASN A 306 -11.21 7.79 13.82
C ASN A 306 -11.98 8.18 15.09
N SER A 307 -11.92 7.37 16.16
CA SER A 307 -12.45 7.66 17.49
C SER A 307 -11.33 8.16 18.43
#